data_5815694f5614c8bac5b751e29255f5f8
#
_entry.id   5815694f5614c8bac5b751e29255f5f8
#
_cell.length_a   1.000
_cell.length_b   1.000
_cell.length_c   1.000
_cell.angle_alpha   90.00
_cell.angle_beta   90.00
_cell.angle_gamma   90.00
#
_symmetry.space_group_name_H-M   'P 1'
#
loop_
_entity.id
_entity.type
_entity.pdbx_description
1 polymer ?
#
loop_
_entity_poly.entity_id
_entity_poly.type
_entity_poly.pdbx_seq_one_letter_code
_entity_poly.pdbx_strand_id
1 'polypeptide(L)'
;MKKILVIGLVMAASTTYAQHFDIGVKGGVNISSFLGSSNAPIVTSSTYVGFHAGILTDLYFGNHFALQPELLFSTQGVKIDNDGRKDDYKVSYLAVPIMAHYRFTGGFYAEAGPQFSFRLNETYQGTNANFAKSTDLSLGAGIGYHSPIGLGVGARYLVGLSKVGDFNFSSVQPSWRYGVVQVSVFYTFFNGQHKY
;
A
#
# COMPACT_ATOMS: atom_id res chain seq x y z
N MET A 1 -0.19 6.02 -27.31
CA MET A 1 0.35 4.81 -27.93
C MET A 1 1.74 4.42 -27.41
N LYS A 2 2.71 5.32 -27.20
CA LYS A 2 4.06 4.98 -26.68
C LYS A 2 4.06 4.39 -25.27
N LYS A 3 3.13 4.75 -24.38
CA LYS A 3 3.03 4.24 -22.99
C LYS A 3 2.52 2.81 -22.89
N ILE A 4 1.66 2.39 -23.82
CA ILE A 4 1.13 1.01 -23.89
C ILE A 4 2.22 0.06 -24.41
N LEU A 5 3.09 0.54 -25.28
CA LEU A 5 4.20 -0.23 -25.84
C LEU A 5 5.27 -0.58 -24.80
N VAL A 6 5.50 0.29 -23.83
CA VAL A 6 6.43 0.05 -22.71
C VAL A 6 5.90 -1.02 -21.76
N ILE A 7 4.60 -1.01 -21.46
CA ILE A 7 3.96 -2.04 -20.63
C ILE A 7 3.99 -3.40 -21.34
N GLY A 8 3.75 -3.42 -22.66
CA GLY A 8 3.85 -4.64 -23.48
C GLY A 8 5.28 -5.17 -23.56
N LEU A 9 6.29 -4.30 -23.61
CA LEU A 9 7.70 -4.71 -23.68
C LEU A 9 8.20 -5.30 -22.34
N VAL A 10 7.73 -4.78 -21.21
CA VAL A 10 8.03 -5.33 -19.88
C VAL A 10 7.39 -6.70 -19.69
N MET A 11 6.19 -6.92 -20.24
CA MET A 11 5.52 -8.23 -20.23
C MET A 11 6.17 -9.24 -21.18
N ALA A 12 6.75 -8.81 -22.30
CA ALA A 12 7.38 -9.70 -23.29
C ALA A 12 8.82 -10.11 -22.90
N ALA A 13 9.52 -9.33 -22.08
CA ALA A 13 10.87 -9.66 -21.59
C ALA A 13 10.90 -10.80 -20.57
N SER A 14 9.75 -11.22 -20.04
CA SER A 14 9.63 -12.25 -19.02
C SER A 14 9.56 -13.70 -19.55
N THR A 15 9.63 -13.94 -20.86
CA THR A 15 9.40 -15.27 -21.44
C THR A 15 10.66 -16.13 -21.59
N THR A 16 11.86 -15.66 -21.21
CA THR A 16 13.12 -16.34 -21.55
C THR A 16 13.74 -17.15 -20.40
N TYR A 17 13.24 -17.03 -19.18
CA TYR A 17 13.64 -17.90 -18.06
C TYR A 17 12.37 -18.51 -17.49
N ALA A 18 12.40 -19.80 -17.16
CA ALA A 18 11.32 -20.51 -16.48
C ALA A 18 11.12 -19.89 -15.06
N GLN A 19 10.57 -18.68 -15.03
CA GLN A 19 10.24 -17.99 -13.79
C GLN A 19 8.97 -18.63 -13.27
N HIS A 20 9.06 -19.23 -12.10
CA HIS A 20 7.87 -19.63 -11.36
C HIS A 20 7.18 -18.34 -10.92
N PHE A 21 5.90 -18.27 -11.20
CA PHE A 21 5.06 -17.17 -10.72
C PHE A 21 3.83 -17.73 -10.02
N ASP A 22 3.44 -17.07 -8.97
CA ASP A 22 2.20 -17.37 -8.25
C ASP A 22 1.24 -16.19 -8.40
N ILE A 23 -0.05 -16.49 -8.52
CA ILE A 23 -1.11 -15.48 -8.49
C ILE A 23 -1.92 -15.72 -7.22
N GLY A 24 -2.32 -14.66 -6.56
CA GLY A 24 -3.07 -14.75 -5.33
C GLY A 24 -4.02 -13.60 -5.10
N VAL A 25 -4.76 -13.72 -4.02
CA VAL A 25 -5.62 -12.68 -3.47
C VAL A 25 -5.09 -12.23 -2.13
N LYS A 26 -5.28 -10.95 -1.82
CA LYS A 26 -4.83 -10.33 -0.58
C LYS A 26 -5.94 -9.48 0.00
N GLY A 27 -6.08 -9.49 1.31
CA GLY A 27 -6.98 -8.63 2.04
C GLY A 27 -6.45 -8.32 3.43
N GLY A 28 -6.87 -7.18 3.98
CA GLY A 28 -6.40 -6.81 5.30
C GLY A 28 -6.92 -5.45 5.77
N VAL A 29 -6.33 -5.00 6.86
CA VAL A 29 -6.68 -3.72 7.50
C VAL A 29 -5.55 -2.71 7.35
N ASN A 30 -5.95 -1.44 7.23
CA ASN A 30 -5.06 -0.28 7.20
C ASN A 30 -5.27 0.52 8.48
N ILE A 31 -4.22 0.76 9.21
CA ILE A 31 -4.21 1.63 10.40
C ILE A 31 -3.44 2.87 9.99
N SER A 32 -4.17 3.96 9.70
CA SER A 32 -3.59 5.20 9.18
C SER A 32 -3.47 6.25 10.27
N SER A 33 -2.34 6.97 10.28
CA SER A 33 -2.11 8.12 11.15
C SER A 33 -1.30 9.19 10.41
N PHE A 34 -1.42 10.44 10.85
CA PHE A 34 -0.53 11.49 10.35
C PHE A 34 0.80 11.47 11.09
N LEU A 35 1.89 11.50 10.32
CA LEU A 35 3.23 11.71 10.83
C LEU A 35 3.58 13.18 10.64
N GLY A 36 3.61 13.94 11.71
CA GLY A 36 4.03 15.34 11.69
C GLY A 36 4.20 15.88 13.11
N SER A 37 5.28 16.61 13.34
CA SER A 37 5.45 17.41 14.53
C SER A 37 4.68 18.71 14.34
N SER A 38 3.50 18.84 14.91
CA SER A 38 2.80 20.11 14.93
C SER A 38 2.83 20.70 16.33
N ASN A 39 3.50 21.84 16.46
CA ASN A 39 3.26 22.77 17.58
C ASN A 39 1.92 23.53 17.40
N ALA A 40 0.97 22.95 16.67
CA ALA A 40 -0.36 23.53 16.52
C ALA A 40 -1.28 22.95 17.59
N PRO A 41 -1.80 23.77 18.53
CA PRO A 41 -2.43 23.30 19.75
C PRO A 41 -3.87 22.82 19.63
N ILE A 42 -4.43 22.59 18.42
CA ILE A 42 -5.89 22.47 18.28
C ILE A 42 -6.37 21.24 17.46
N VAL A 43 -5.49 20.44 16.87
CA VAL A 43 -5.98 19.29 16.06
C VAL A 43 -5.44 17.97 16.61
N THR A 44 -6.26 17.29 17.40
CA THR A 44 -6.02 15.89 17.78
C THR A 44 -6.50 15.00 16.65
N SER A 45 -5.57 14.50 15.82
CA SER A 45 -5.89 13.51 14.79
C SER A 45 -5.96 12.12 15.42
N SER A 46 -7.12 11.47 15.29
CA SER A 46 -7.30 10.09 15.74
C SER A 46 -7.00 9.12 14.61
N THR A 47 -6.51 7.94 14.96
CA THR A 47 -6.22 6.84 14.03
C THR A 47 -7.49 6.40 13.27
N TYR A 48 -7.38 6.25 11.95
CA TYR A 48 -8.44 5.69 11.12
C TYR A 48 -8.11 4.25 10.77
N VAL A 49 -9.10 3.37 10.91
CA VAL A 49 -9.00 1.97 10.49
C VAL A 49 -9.77 1.79 9.20
N GLY A 50 -9.04 1.52 8.11
CA GLY A 50 -9.56 1.19 6.80
C GLY A 50 -9.32 -0.27 6.46
N PHE A 51 -9.56 -0.64 5.21
CA PHE A 51 -9.26 -1.96 4.68
C PHE A 51 -8.60 -1.87 3.30
N HIS A 52 -7.97 -2.97 2.89
CA HIS A 52 -7.51 -3.17 1.53
C HIS A 52 -7.85 -4.58 1.06
N ALA A 53 -8.11 -4.72 -0.24
CA ALA A 53 -8.35 -6.01 -0.88
C ALA A 53 -7.95 -5.95 -2.34
N GLY A 54 -7.45 -7.06 -2.89
CA GLY A 54 -7.08 -7.13 -4.30
C GLY A 54 -6.32 -8.39 -4.66
N ILE A 55 -5.54 -8.27 -5.72
CA ILE A 55 -4.75 -9.37 -6.29
C ILE A 55 -3.26 -9.08 -6.16
N LEU A 56 -2.48 -10.15 -6.13
CA LEU A 56 -1.02 -10.11 -6.14
C LEU A 56 -0.46 -11.14 -7.11
N THR A 57 0.78 -10.92 -7.51
CA THR A 57 1.55 -11.90 -8.27
C THR A 57 2.96 -11.95 -7.69
N ASP A 58 3.45 -13.14 -7.38
CA ASP A 58 4.85 -13.35 -7.00
C ASP A 58 5.66 -13.79 -8.22
N LEU A 59 6.68 -13.03 -8.57
CA LEU A 59 7.65 -13.34 -9.62
C LEU A 59 8.96 -13.74 -8.94
N TYR A 60 9.31 -15.02 -9.00
CA TYR A 60 10.47 -15.54 -8.28
C TYR A 60 11.77 -15.41 -9.08
N PHE A 61 12.81 -14.89 -8.45
CA PHE A 61 14.17 -14.79 -8.99
C PHE A 61 15.11 -15.62 -8.13
N GLY A 62 15.23 -16.92 -8.47
CA GLY A 62 15.97 -17.88 -7.66
C GLY A 62 15.25 -18.25 -6.36
N ASN A 63 15.99 -18.70 -5.35
CA ASN A 63 15.41 -19.28 -4.14
C ASN A 63 15.02 -18.27 -3.07
N HIS A 64 15.60 -17.06 -3.09
CA HIS A 64 15.46 -16.09 -2.01
C HIS A 64 14.79 -14.79 -2.41
N PHE A 65 14.79 -14.45 -3.70
CA PHE A 65 14.24 -13.18 -4.15
C PHE A 65 12.94 -13.36 -4.92
N ALA A 66 11.98 -12.49 -4.67
CA ALA A 66 10.78 -12.35 -5.48
C ALA A 66 10.43 -10.87 -5.66
N LEU A 67 9.76 -10.55 -6.75
CA LEU A 67 9.09 -9.26 -6.94
C LEU A 67 7.59 -9.51 -6.87
N GLN A 68 6.90 -8.76 -6.02
CA GLN A 68 5.46 -8.87 -5.84
C GLN A 68 4.76 -7.58 -6.28
N PRO A 69 4.34 -7.48 -7.55
CA PRO A 69 3.36 -6.48 -7.97
C PRO A 69 1.98 -6.84 -7.43
N GLU A 70 1.28 -5.82 -6.94
CA GLU A 70 -0.06 -5.96 -6.39
C GLU A 70 -1.00 -4.93 -7.04
N LEU A 71 -2.30 -5.22 -7.07
CA LEU A 71 -3.35 -4.29 -7.43
C LEU A 71 -4.42 -4.34 -6.34
N LEU A 72 -4.50 -3.29 -5.53
CA LEU A 72 -5.32 -3.25 -4.34
C LEU A 72 -6.32 -2.09 -4.39
N PHE A 73 -7.57 -2.36 -4.06
CA PHE A 73 -8.47 -1.33 -3.56
C PHE A 73 -8.13 -1.07 -2.09
N SER A 74 -7.90 0.19 -1.73
CA SER A 74 -7.43 0.56 -0.39
C SER A 74 -8.19 1.76 0.13
N THR A 75 -8.67 1.69 1.36
CA THR A 75 -9.30 2.81 2.05
C THR A 75 -8.38 3.32 3.15
N GLN A 76 -8.20 4.63 3.19
CA GLN A 76 -7.38 5.33 4.18
C GLN A 76 -8.14 6.57 4.63
N GLY A 77 -7.75 7.12 5.77
CA GLY A 77 -8.41 8.31 6.26
C GLY A 77 -7.84 8.83 7.57
N VAL A 78 -8.56 9.79 8.13
CA VAL A 78 -8.26 10.36 9.46
C VAL A 78 -9.57 10.77 10.09
N LYS A 79 -9.65 10.64 11.41
CA LYS A 79 -10.74 11.21 12.21
C LYS A 79 -10.28 12.54 12.75
N ILE A 80 -11.04 13.58 12.47
CA ILE A 80 -10.81 14.94 12.96
C ILE A 80 -11.80 15.19 14.09
N ASP A 81 -11.31 15.44 15.29
CA ASP A 81 -12.13 15.81 16.44
C ASP A 81 -12.10 17.34 16.60
N ASN A 82 -13.21 17.98 16.27
CA ASN A 82 -13.42 19.41 16.42
C ASN A 82 -14.49 19.63 17.48
N ASP A 83 -14.11 20.01 18.70
CA ASP A 83 -15.01 20.39 19.80
C ASP A 83 -16.15 19.38 20.06
N GLY A 84 -15.80 18.08 20.09
CA GLY A 84 -16.80 17.01 20.31
C GLY A 84 -17.56 16.56 19.06
N ARG A 85 -17.27 17.14 17.90
CA ARG A 85 -17.76 16.72 16.59
C ARG A 85 -16.69 15.86 15.91
N LYS A 86 -16.98 14.58 15.72
CA LYS A 86 -16.10 13.63 15.03
C LYS A 86 -16.41 13.65 13.54
N ASP A 87 -15.54 14.24 12.75
CA ASP A 87 -15.63 14.27 11.30
C ASP A 87 -14.71 13.20 10.70
N ASP A 88 -15.30 12.30 9.91
CA ASP A 88 -14.55 11.26 9.21
C ASP A 88 -14.12 11.77 7.82
N TYR A 89 -12.80 11.86 7.60
CA TYR A 89 -12.22 12.07 6.29
C TYR A 89 -11.74 10.74 5.73
N LYS A 90 -12.34 10.28 4.64
CA LYS A 90 -12.10 8.99 4.02
C LYS A 90 -11.69 9.16 2.56
N VAL A 91 -10.62 8.49 2.16
CA VAL A 91 -10.15 8.44 0.78
C VAL A 91 -10.01 7.00 0.34
N SER A 92 -10.51 6.70 -0.85
CA SER A 92 -10.37 5.40 -1.50
C SER A 92 -9.38 5.49 -2.65
N TYR A 93 -8.45 4.53 -2.69
CA TYR A 93 -7.38 4.47 -3.67
C TYR A 93 -7.38 3.15 -4.43
N LEU A 94 -6.98 3.21 -5.69
CA LEU A 94 -6.41 2.08 -6.40
C LEU A 94 -4.91 2.11 -6.16
N ALA A 95 -4.39 1.18 -5.37
CA ALA A 95 -2.98 1.12 -5.03
C ALA A 95 -2.28 0.03 -5.85
N VAL A 96 -1.08 0.37 -6.34
CA VAL A 96 -0.19 -0.51 -7.11
C VAL A 96 1.16 -0.58 -6.39
N PRO A 97 1.29 -1.42 -5.34
CA PRO A 97 2.56 -1.73 -4.73
C PRO A 97 3.44 -2.58 -5.67
N ILE A 98 4.76 -2.34 -5.65
CA ILE A 98 5.76 -3.18 -6.30
C ILE A 98 6.81 -3.51 -5.24
N MET A 99 6.65 -4.66 -4.59
CA MET A 99 7.45 -5.02 -3.44
C MET A 99 8.52 -6.04 -3.82
N ALA A 100 9.77 -5.74 -3.48
CA ALA A 100 10.86 -6.70 -3.52
C ALA A 100 10.84 -7.52 -2.22
N HIS A 101 10.81 -8.83 -2.34
CA HIS A 101 10.82 -9.78 -1.22
C HIS A 101 12.19 -10.45 -1.10
N TYR A 102 12.68 -10.55 0.10
CA TYR A 102 13.75 -11.47 0.46
C TYR A 102 13.16 -12.56 1.34
N ARG A 103 13.24 -13.81 0.87
CA ARG A 103 12.65 -15.00 1.50
C ARG A 103 13.72 -15.75 2.30
N PHE A 104 13.44 -15.93 3.57
CA PHE A 104 14.26 -16.74 4.48
C PHE A 104 13.82 -18.20 4.42
N THR A 105 14.70 -19.09 4.85
CA THR A 105 14.34 -20.50 5.06
C THR A 105 13.21 -20.58 6.09
N GLY A 106 12.21 -21.47 5.84
CA GLY A 106 11.07 -21.63 6.74
C GLY A 106 9.88 -20.73 6.46
N GLY A 107 9.85 -20.02 5.31
CA GLY A 107 8.68 -19.27 4.84
C GLY A 107 8.56 -17.84 5.32
N PHE A 108 9.42 -17.35 6.19
CA PHE A 108 9.49 -15.94 6.55
C PHE A 108 10.02 -15.11 5.39
N TYR A 109 9.57 -13.86 5.28
CA TYR A 109 10.10 -12.90 4.32
C TYR A 109 10.19 -11.49 4.90
N ALA A 110 11.10 -10.70 4.32
CA ALA A 110 11.13 -9.26 4.45
C ALA A 110 10.80 -8.65 3.09
N GLU A 111 10.10 -7.53 3.08
CA GLU A 111 9.71 -6.84 1.86
C GLU A 111 10.03 -5.35 1.92
N ALA A 112 10.35 -4.76 0.78
CA ALA A 112 10.46 -3.32 0.64
C ALA A 112 10.16 -2.91 -0.81
N GLY A 113 9.57 -1.72 -1.00
CA GLY A 113 9.30 -1.21 -2.34
C GLY A 113 8.40 0.00 -2.39
N PRO A 114 8.24 0.59 -3.56
CA PRO A 114 7.33 1.70 -3.79
C PRO A 114 5.88 1.23 -3.93
N GLN A 115 4.96 2.12 -3.55
CA GLN A 115 3.54 1.99 -3.80
C GLN A 115 3.03 3.24 -4.49
N PHE A 116 2.43 3.07 -5.66
CA PHE A 116 1.71 4.11 -6.40
C PHE A 116 0.23 4.01 -6.06
N SER A 117 -0.38 5.12 -5.66
CA SER A 117 -1.79 5.16 -5.30
C SER A 117 -2.52 6.18 -6.16
N PHE A 118 -3.63 5.76 -6.76
CA PHE A 118 -4.50 6.59 -7.60
C PHE A 118 -5.81 6.79 -6.85
N ARG A 119 -6.17 8.02 -6.56
CA ARG A 119 -7.42 8.36 -5.87
C ARG A 119 -8.61 8.02 -6.74
N LEU A 120 -9.54 7.24 -6.21
CA LEU A 120 -10.81 6.89 -6.83
C LEU A 120 -11.94 7.78 -6.33
N ASN A 121 -12.01 7.96 -5.01
CA ASN A 121 -13.05 8.76 -4.36
C ASN A 121 -12.53 9.38 -3.06
N GLU A 122 -13.09 10.53 -2.70
CA GLU A 122 -12.78 11.26 -1.49
C GLU A 122 -14.10 11.76 -0.87
N THR A 123 -14.28 11.50 0.41
CA THR A 123 -15.50 11.87 1.13
C THR A 123 -15.12 12.57 2.43
N TYR A 124 -15.71 13.75 2.64
CA TYR A 124 -15.63 14.51 3.87
C TYR A 124 -17.06 14.76 4.37
N GLN A 125 -17.36 14.37 5.60
CA GLN A 125 -18.71 14.48 6.19
C GLN A 125 -19.83 13.91 5.31
N GLY A 126 -19.59 12.82 4.58
CA GLY A 126 -20.57 12.21 3.69
C GLY A 126 -20.75 12.89 2.33
N THR A 127 -20.04 14.00 2.07
CA THR A 127 -20.09 14.74 0.80
C THR A 127 -18.80 14.52 0.02
N ASN A 128 -18.90 14.46 -1.32
CA ASN A 128 -17.73 14.35 -2.19
C ASN A 128 -16.81 15.56 -2.01
N ALA A 129 -15.55 15.29 -1.74
CA ALA A 129 -14.52 16.28 -1.57
C ALA A 129 -13.45 16.16 -2.68
N ASN A 130 -12.58 17.13 -2.84
CA ASN A 130 -11.55 17.12 -3.88
C ASN A 130 -10.28 17.86 -3.40
N PHE A 131 -9.80 17.52 -2.21
CA PHE A 131 -8.64 18.15 -1.58
C PHE A 131 -7.36 17.34 -1.72
N ALA A 132 -7.45 15.99 -1.77
CA ALA A 132 -6.28 15.13 -1.90
C ALA A 132 -5.74 15.14 -3.33
N LYS A 133 -4.42 14.92 -3.47
CA LYS A 133 -3.78 14.75 -4.80
C LYS A 133 -4.35 13.51 -5.49
N SER A 134 -4.44 13.59 -6.83
CA SER A 134 -4.94 12.48 -7.67
C SER A 134 -4.02 11.25 -7.62
N THR A 135 -2.72 11.45 -7.36
CA THR A 135 -1.72 10.40 -7.27
C THR A 135 -0.86 10.61 -6.02
N ASP A 136 -0.56 9.53 -5.33
CA ASP A 136 0.36 9.50 -4.20
C ASP A 136 1.43 8.44 -4.41
N LEU A 137 2.63 8.73 -3.92
CA LEU A 137 3.77 7.82 -3.92
C LEU A 137 4.21 7.57 -2.48
N SER A 138 4.30 6.30 -2.11
CA SER A 138 4.72 5.87 -0.79
C SER A 138 5.86 4.86 -0.91
N LEU A 139 6.69 4.77 0.13
CA LEU A 139 7.63 3.67 0.33
C LEU A 139 7.10 2.76 1.42
N GLY A 140 7.17 1.45 1.16
CA GLY A 140 6.78 0.42 2.09
C GLY A 140 7.95 -0.46 2.51
N ALA A 141 7.92 -0.90 3.76
CA ALA A 141 8.77 -1.98 4.26
C ALA A 141 7.95 -2.85 5.20
N GLY A 142 8.20 -4.15 5.18
CA GLY A 142 7.40 -5.10 5.93
C GLY A 142 8.07 -6.44 6.14
N ILE A 143 7.39 -7.28 6.90
CA ILE A 143 7.77 -8.66 7.15
C ILE A 143 6.51 -9.53 7.08
N GLY A 144 6.70 -10.80 6.80
CA GLY A 144 5.58 -11.72 6.80
C GLY A 144 6.01 -13.18 6.78
N TYR A 145 5.03 -14.03 6.66
CA TYR A 145 5.17 -15.46 6.56
C TYR A 145 4.31 -15.99 5.42
N HIS A 146 4.89 -16.80 4.55
CA HIS A 146 4.21 -17.48 3.46
C HIS A 146 4.37 -18.97 3.60
N SER A 147 3.28 -19.66 3.88
CA SER A 147 3.21 -21.10 4.10
C SER A 147 3.34 -21.89 2.81
N PRO A 148 3.85 -23.13 2.84
CA PRO A 148 3.90 -24.02 1.68
C PRO A 148 2.54 -24.35 1.05
N ILE A 149 1.43 -24.16 1.77
CA ILE A 149 0.07 -24.34 1.25
C ILE A 149 -0.49 -23.10 0.54
N GLY A 150 0.33 -22.04 0.36
CA GLY A 150 -0.07 -20.79 -0.30
C GLY A 150 -0.71 -19.75 0.62
N LEU A 151 -1.01 -20.07 1.87
CA LEU A 151 -1.55 -19.11 2.84
C LEU A 151 -0.42 -18.27 3.43
N GLY A 152 -0.61 -16.95 3.50
CA GLY A 152 0.37 -16.06 4.09
C GLY A 152 -0.24 -14.94 4.91
N VAL A 153 0.58 -14.39 5.79
CA VAL A 153 0.27 -13.21 6.59
C VAL A 153 1.42 -12.23 6.53
N GLY A 154 1.12 -10.94 6.57
CA GLY A 154 2.16 -9.90 6.51
C GLY A 154 1.77 -8.65 7.27
N ALA A 155 2.79 -7.93 7.72
CA ALA A 155 2.67 -6.59 8.27
C ALA A 155 3.62 -5.66 7.53
N ARG A 156 3.10 -4.54 7.02
CA ARG A 156 3.82 -3.54 6.21
C ARG A 156 3.59 -2.16 6.79
N TYR A 157 4.64 -1.36 6.82
CA TYR A 157 4.55 0.05 7.11
C TYR A 157 4.81 0.87 5.84
N LEU A 158 3.88 1.77 5.52
CA LEU A 158 3.97 2.68 4.37
C LEU A 158 4.21 4.10 4.88
N VAL A 159 5.15 4.78 4.25
CA VAL A 159 5.42 6.21 4.46
C VAL A 159 5.17 6.97 3.16
N GLY A 160 4.24 7.92 3.18
CA GLY A 160 3.99 8.80 2.06
C GLY A 160 5.22 9.67 1.76
N LEU A 161 5.65 9.70 0.52
CA LEU A 161 6.72 10.56 0.04
C LEU A 161 6.17 11.91 -0.44
N SER A 162 4.92 11.92 -0.90
CA SER A 162 4.23 13.12 -1.36
C SER A 162 3.73 13.92 -0.16
N LYS A 163 3.86 15.26 -0.22
CA LYS A 163 3.18 16.15 0.73
C LYS A 163 1.67 16.06 0.49
N VAL A 164 0.91 15.89 1.56
CA VAL A 164 -0.56 15.85 1.52
C VAL A 164 -1.09 17.27 1.28
N GLY A 165 -1.39 17.61 0.02
CA GLY A 165 -2.09 18.85 -0.35
C GLY A 165 -1.29 20.16 -0.19
N ASP A 166 -1.60 21.12 -1.05
CA ASP A 166 -1.18 22.52 -0.90
C ASP A 166 -2.24 23.25 -0.06
N PHE A 167 -2.24 23.05 1.25
CA PHE A 167 -3.03 23.88 2.16
C PHE A 167 -2.28 25.19 2.42
N ASN A 168 -2.58 26.22 1.64
CA ASN A 168 -2.14 27.59 1.90
C ASN A 168 -3.03 28.21 3.00
N PHE A 169 -2.80 27.84 4.25
CA PHE A 169 -3.19 28.65 5.38
C PHE A 169 -1.97 29.34 5.96
N SER A 170 -1.94 30.66 5.76
CA SER A 170 -1.05 31.65 6.37
C SER A 170 0.14 31.11 7.18
N SER A 171 1.34 31.21 6.61
CA SER A 171 2.65 31.25 7.31
C SER A 171 3.18 29.99 7.99
N VAL A 172 2.47 28.86 8.02
CA VAL A 172 2.98 27.58 8.53
C VAL A 172 2.74 26.53 7.45
N GLN A 173 3.82 26.02 6.86
CA GLN A 173 3.77 24.86 5.96
C GLN A 173 3.93 23.58 6.79
N PRO A 174 2.85 22.91 7.23
CA PRO A 174 2.97 21.64 7.91
C PRO A 174 3.39 20.60 6.86
N SER A 175 4.60 20.08 6.95
CA SER A 175 5.06 18.95 6.15
C SER A 175 4.48 17.64 6.72
N TRP A 176 3.17 17.47 6.58
CA TRP A 176 2.48 16.29 7.05
C TRP A 176 2.68 15.16 6.04
N ARG A 177 3.07 14.00 6.55
CA ARG A 177 3.19 12.76 5.78
C ARG A 177 2.22 11.73 6.34
N TYR A 178 1.72 10.85 5.49
CA TYR A 178 0.96 9.70 5.95
C TYR A 178 1.89 8.60 6.44
N GLY A 179 1.53 7.98 7.58
CA GLY A 179 2.02 6.69 7.98
C GLY A 179 0.86 5.71 8.00
N VAL A 180 1.01 4.55 7.36
CA VAL A 180 0.00 3.50 7.34
C VAL A 180 0.64 2.19 7.74
N VAL A 181 0.12 1.55 8.78
CA VAL A 181 0.40 0.16 9.09
C VAL A 181 -0.66 -0.69 8.39
N GLN A 182 -0.22 -1.62 7.56
CA GLN A 182 -1.08 -2.62 6.90
C GLN A 182 -0.83 -3.98 7.53
N VAL A 183 -1.91 -4.68 7.90
CA VAL A 183 -1.87 -6.07 8.31
C VAL A 183 -2.73 -6.86 7.33
N SER A 184 -2.16 -7.90 6.72
CA SER A 184 -2.75 -8.60 5.58
C SER A 184 -2.74 -10.09 5.78
N VAL A 185 -3.74 -10.75 5.21
CA VAL A 185 -3.76 -12.18 4.91
C VAL A 185 -3.82 -12.31 3.40
N PHE A 186 -3.12 -13.28 2.84
CA PHE A 186 -3.15 -13.55 1.41
C PHE A 186 -3.13 -15.05 1.13
N TYR A 187 -3.58 -15.41 -0.06
CA TYR A 187 -3.54 -16.79 -0.55
C TYR A 187 -3.10 -16.82 -2.00
N THR A 188 -2.08 -17.64 -2.30
CA THR A 188 -1.58 -17.87 -3.67
C THR A 188 -2.11 -19.20 -4.20
N PHE A 189 -2.66 -19.18 -5.43
CA PHE A 189 -3.36 -20.33 -6.03
C PHE A 189 -2.41 -21.32 -6.71
N PHE A 190 -1.27 -20.85 -7.19
CA PHE A 190 -0.26 -21.66 -7.84
C PHE A 190 0.98 -21.67 -6.95
N ASN A 191 1.09 -22.71 -6.16
CA ASN A 191 2.26 -22.94 -5.34
C ASN A 191 3.19 -23.88 -6.10
N GLY A 192 3.91 -23.33 -7.08
CA GLY A 192 4.96 -24.09 -7.79
C GLY A 192 5.97 -24.52 -6.74
N GLN A 193 6.01 -25.85 -6.47
CA GLN A 193 6.79 -26.56 -5.47
C GLN A 193 8.10 -25.89 -5.03
N HIS A 194 8.02 -24.87 -4.20
CA HIS A 194 9.17 -24.37 -3.46
C HIS A 194 9.31 -25.24 -2.21
N LYS A 195 10.11 -26.29 -2.30
CA LYS A 195 10.68 -26.95 -1.13
C LYS A 195 11.61 -25.93 -0.49
N TYR A 196 11.21 -25.39 0.65
CA TYR A 196 12.03 -24.57 1.53
C TYR A 196 13.17 -25.37 2.14
#